data_a9886c8ffa16e1d9b7a494fc5375cd1d
#
_entry.id   a9886c8ffa16e1d9b7a494fc5375cd1d
#
_cell.length_a   1.000
_cell.length_b   1.000
_cell.length_c   1.000
_cell.angle_alpha   90.00
_cell.angle_beta   90.00
_cell.angle_gamma   90.00
#
_symmetry.space_group_name_H-M   'P 1'
#
loop_
_entity.id
_entity.type
_entity.pdbx_description
1 polymer ?
#
loop_
_entity_poly.entity_id
_entity_poly.type
_entity_poly.pdbx_seq_one_letter_code
_entity_poly.pdbx_strand_id
1 'polypeptide(L)'
;MWDPDVYLAFADHRARPFYDLLSRVGAERARRVVDLGCGPGHLTKYLGRRWPDAVIEAMDSSPEMVAAAKERGIDAVTGXLRNWKPKPDTDVVVSNAALHWVPEHSDLLLRWAGQLAPGSWIGVQMPGNFESPSYAAVRALARREPYAKLLRDIPFRVGTVVQPPTHYANMLLDAGCKVDVWETTYLHQLTGQHPVLEWITGTALVPVRERLDDDAWEQFREELIPLLRDAYPPRADGTTIFPFRRVFIVAEVGSGRPAA
;
A
#
# COMPACT_ATOMS: atom_id res chain seq x y z
N MET A 1 -11.06 -12.44 -1.56
CA MET A 1 -11.91 -11.31 -1.10
C MET A 1 -11.25 -10.62 0.09
N TRP A 2 -11.14 -9.28 0.07
CA TRP A 2 -10.52 -8.53 1.17
C TRP A 2 -11.47 -8.46 2.37
N ASP A 3 -10.97 -8.84 3.54
CA ASP A 3 -11.72 -8.80 4.80
C ASP A 3 -11.30 -7.56 5.60
N PRO A 4 -12.18 -6.57 5.76
CA PRO A 4 -11.83 -5.34 6.48
C PRO A 4 -11.43 -5.56 7.95
N ASP A 5 -12.02 -6.53 8.64
CA ASP A 5 -11.73 -6.78 10.06
C ASP A 5 -10.32 -7.36 10.26
N VAL A 6 -9.93 -8.32 9.42
CA VAL A 6 -8.55 -8.85 9.42
C VAL A 6 -7.55 -7.75 9.09
N TYR A 7 -7.90 -6.88 8.13
CA TYR A 7 -7.05 -5.75 7.75
C TYR A 7 -6.87 -4.75 8.91
N LEU A 8 -7.95 -4.47 9.65
CA LEU A 8 -7.94 -3.48 10.74
C LEU A 8 -7.29 -4.00 12.04
N ALA A 9 -7.05 -5.31 12.17
CA ALA A 9 -6.38 -5.88 13.34
C ALA A 9 -4.99 -5.25 13.62
N PHE A 10 -4.35 -4.68 12.58
CA PHE A 10 -3.06 -4.00 12.70
C PHE A 10 -3.17 -2.51 12.32
N ALA A 11 -4.31 -1.88 12.59
CA ALA A 11 -4.60 -0.51 12.15
C ALA A 11 -3.57 0.52 12.61
N ASP A 12 -3.11 0.43 13.87
CA ASP A 12 -2.13 1.37 14.43
C ASP A 12 -0.79 1.30 13.67
N HIS A 13 -0.32 0.10 13.36
CA HIS A 13 0.91 -0.09 12.60
C HIS A 13 0.78 0.35 11.14
N ARG A 14 -0.44 0.30 10.59
CA ARG A 14 -0.71 0.73 9.22
C ARG A 14 -1.01 2.22 9.10
N ALA A 15 -1.44 2.85 10.19
CA ALA A 15 -1.77 4.27 10.22
C ALA A 15 -0.51 5.17 10.24
N ARG A 16 0.53 4.77 10.96
CA ARG A 16 1.74 5.58 11.09
C ARG A 16 2.35 5.99 9.73
N PRO A 17 2.54 5.08 8.75
CA PRO A 17 3.08 5.50 7.45
C PRO A 17 2.20 6.52 6.73
N PHE A 18 0.89 6.47 6.92
CA PHE A 18 -0.02 7.46 6.34
C PHE A 18 0.25 8.86 6.92
N TYR A 19 0.44 8.96 8.24
CA TYR A 19 0.75 10.24 8.86
C TYR A 19 2.15 10.73 8.48
N ASP A 20 3.12 9.83 8.41
CA ASP A 20 4.47 10.18 7.95
C ASP A 20 4.44 10.74 6.53
N LEU A 21 3.65 10.10 5.62
CA LEU A 21 3.42 10.59 4.26
C LEU A 21 2.79 11.98 4.26
N LEU A 22 1.67 12.15 4.97
CA LEU A 22 0.94 13.41 4.98
C LEU A 22 1.78 14.55 5.53
N SER A 23 2.65 14.29 6.52
CA SER A 23 3.48 15.34 7.13
C SER A 23 4.39 16.03 6.10
N ARG A 24 4.67 15.38 4.97
CA ARG A 24 5.55 15.90 3.91
C ARG A 24 4.78 16.52 2.73
N VAL A 25 3.45 16.37 2.68
CA VAL A 25 2.63 17.05 1.67
C VAL A 25 2.49 18.52 2.08
N GLY A 26 3.04 19.44 1.28
CA GLY A 26 3.15 20.85 1.65
C GLY A 26 1.91 21.71 1.37
N ALA A 27 0.84 21.14 0.85
CA ALA A 27 -0.40 21.89 0.58
C ALA A 27 -1.00 22.42 1.89
N GLU A 28 -0.93 23.74 2.11
CA GLU A 28 -1.56 24.38 3.29
C GLU A 28 -3.09 24.40 3.17
N ARG A 29 -3.58 24.59 1.96
CA ARG A 29 -5.02 24.58 1.63
C ARG A 29 -5.22 23.71 0.40
N ALA A 30 -6.42 23.18 0.26
CA ALA A 30 -6.80 22.41 -0.92
C ALA A 30 -8.29 22.59 -1.19
N ARG A 31 -8.66 22.66 -2.47
CA ARG A 31 -10.06 22.70 -2.91
C ARG A 31 -10.64 21.29 -2.98
N ARG A 32 -9.81 20.33 -3.43
CA ARG A 32 -10.19 18.91 -3.56
C ARG A 32 -9.00 18.04 -3.23
N VAL A 33 -9.25 17.05 -2.38
CA VAL A 33 -8.28 16.01 -1.99
C VAL A 33 -8.86 14.66 -2.36
N VAL A 34 -8.07 13.82 -3.00
CA VAL A 34 -8.53 12.50 -3.47
C VAL A 34 -7.70 11.40 -2.81
N ASP A 35 -8.37 10.41 -2.23
CA ASP A 35 -7.74 9.21 -1.62
C ASP A 35 -7.93 8.02 -2.58
N LEU A 36 -6.85 7.62 -3.24
CA LEU A 36 -6.86 6.57 -4.24
C LEU A 36 -6.39 5.24 -3.64
N GLY A 37 -7.32 4.31 -3.48
CA GLY A 37 -7.14 3.06 -2.74
C GLY A 37 -7.42 3.26 -1.27
N CYS A 38 -8.57 3.87 -0.97
CA CYS A 38 -8.94 4.30 0.39
C CYS A 38 -9.20 3.13 1.36
N GLY A 39 -9.38 1.91 0.84
CA GLY A 39 -9.76 0.76 1.66
C GLY A 39 -11.07 1.03 2.41
N PRO A 40 -11.18 0.61 3.67
CA PRO A 40 -12.41 0.83 4.45
C PRO A 40 -12.56 2.26 4.98
N GLY A 41 -11.77 3.22 4.50
CA GLY A 41 -11.94 4.66 4.77
C GLY A 41 -11.50 5.15 6.14
N HIS A 42 -10.90 4.30 6.97
CA HIS A 42 -10.55 4.69 8.34
C HIS A 42 -9.47 5.78 8.39
N LEU A 43 -8.60 5.88 7.39
CA LEU A 43 -7.59 6.93 7.30
C LEU A 43 -8.07 8.15 6.50
N THR A 44 -8.99 7.96 5.57
CA THR A 44 -9.53 9.02 4.70
C THR A 44 -10.10 10.19 5.52
N LYS A 45 -10.73 9.90 6.66
CA LYS A 45 -11.31 10.92 7.54
C LYS A 45 -10.27 11.96 8.01
N TYR A 46 -8.99 11.58 8.08
CA TYR A 46 -7.93 12.51 8.51
C TYR A 46 -7.60 13.53 7.42
N LEU A 47 -7.90 13.24 6.15
CA LEU A 47 -7.74 14.21 5.06
C LEU A 47 -8.69 15.39 5.28
N GLY A 48 -9.97 15.12 5.67
CA GLY A 48 -10.93 16.17 5.98
C GLY A 48 -10.55 17.00 7.22
N ARG A 49 -9.84 16.39 8.18
CA ARG A 49 -9.32 17.14 9.34
C ARG A 49 -8.17 18.06 8.95
N ARG A 50 -7.31 17.61 8.04
CA ARG A 50 -6.16 18.40 7.58
C ARG A 50 -6.59 19.52 6.62
N TRP A 51 -7.58 19.26 5.76
CA TRP A 51 -8.09 20.20 4.78
C TRP A 51 -9.61 20.34 4.96
N PRO A 52 -10.05 21.07 6.01
CA PRO A 52 -11.48 21.08 6.38
C PRO A 52 -12.39 21.77 5.35
N ASP A 53 -11.83 22.60 4.49
CA ASP A 53 -12.60 23.29 3.43
C ASP A 53 -12.58 22.52 2.11
N ALA A 54 -11.85 21.39 2.01
CA ALA A 54 -11.72 20.64 0.77
C ALA A 54 -12.87 19.67 0.56
N VAL A 55 -13.19 19.44 -0.69
CA VAL A 55 -14.00 18.28 -1.09
C VAL A 55 -13.09 17.04 -0.97
N ILE A 56 -13.48 16.09 -0.14
CA ILE A 56 -12.73 14.83 0.01
C ILE A 56 -13.42 13.76 -0.85
N GLU A 57 -12.69 13.23 -1.82
CA GLU A 57 -13.14 12.10 -2.64
C GLU A 57 -12.32 10.87 -2.30
N ALA A 58 -12.92 9.69 -2.42
CA ALA A 58 -12.26 8.44 -2.12
C ALA A 58 -12.64 7.39 -3.15
N MET A 59 -11.70 6.50 -3.46
CA MET A 59 -11.92 5.44 -4.44
C MET A 59 -11.20 4.17 -3.99
N ASP A 60 -11.85 3.02 -4.19
CA ASP A 60 -11.21 1.71 -4.04
C ASP A 60 -11.74 0.76 -5.10
N SER A 61 -10.97 -0.25 -5.46
CA SER A 61 -11.39 -1.25 -6.44
C SER A 61 -12.30 -2.33 -5.86
N SER A 62 -12.28 -2.53 -4.52
CA SER A 62 -13.10 -3.51 -3.83
C SER A 62 -14.46 -2.91 -3.43
N PRO A 63 -15.58 -3.45 -3.93
CA PRO A 63 -16.91 -3.01 -3.47
C PRO A 63 -17.11 -3.18 -1.98
N GLU A 64 -16.51 -4.20 -1.35
CA GLU A 64 -16.60 -4.47 0.09
C GLU A 64 -15.90 -3.35 0.89
N MET A 65 -14.72 -2.92 0.43
CA MET A 65 -14.00 -1.79 1.04
C MET A 65 -14.77 -0.48 0.89
N VAL A 66 -15.36 -0.24 -0.29
CA VAL A 66 -16.18 0.94 -0.53
C VAL A 66 -17.43 0.94 0.36
N ALA A 67 -18.09 -0.22 0.52
CA ALA A 67 -19.23 -0.34 1.42
C ALA A 67 -18.84 0.02 2.86
N ALA A 68 -17.72 -0.57 3.35
CA ALA A 68 -17.21 -0.28 4.70
C ALA A 68 -16.80 1.20 4.86
N ALA A 69 -16.27 1.84 3.82
CA ALA A 69 -15.94 3.28 3.85
C ALA A 69 -17.21 4.13 3.97
N LYS A 70 -18.26 3.78 3.20
CA LYS A 70 -19.54 4.47 3.27
C LYS A 70 -20.21 4.38 4.64
N GLU A 71 -20.11 3.21 5.28
CA GLU A 71 -20.60 3.04 6.67
C GLU A 71 -19.90 3.97 7.67
N ARG A 72 -18.65 4.38 7.34
CA ARG A 72 -17.87 5.34 8.14
C ARG A 72 -18.10 6.80 7.73
N GLY A 73 -19.06 7.04 6.82
CA GLY A 73 -19.39 8.39 6.36
C GLY A 73 -18.46 8.95 5.29
N ILE A 74 -17.68 8.09 4.64
CA ILE A 74 -16.78 8.53 3.55
C ILE A 74 -17.52 8.38 2.22
N ASP A 75 -17.51 9.43 1.40
CA ASP A 75 -18.09 9.40 0.05
C ASP A 75 -17.10 8.69 -0.89
N ALA A 76 -17.14 7.35 -0.88
CA ALA A 76 -16.24 6.51 -1.66
C ALA A 76 -16.94 5.91 -2.88
N VAL A 77 -16.20 5.74 -3.98
CA VAL A 77 -16.71 5.11 -5.21
C VAL A 77 -15.85 3.91 -5.60
N THR A 78 -16.48 2.92 -6.22
CA THR A 78 -15.75 1.76 -6.74
C THR A 78 -15.10 2.14 -8.07
N GLY A 79 -13.82 1.90 -8.16
CA GLY A 79 -13.12 2.22 -9.40
C GLY A 79 -11.65 1.79 -9.43
N UNK A 80 -10.84 1.67 -10.45
CA UNK A 80 -9.67 1.32 -10.62
C UNK A 80 -8.88 2.45 -10.70
N LEU A 81 -7.90 2.45 -10.11
CA LEU A 81 -6.92 3.55 -10.06
C LEU A 81 -6.40 3.95 -11.44
N ARG A 82 -6.21 2.96 -12.28
CA ARG A 82 -5.70 3.19 -13.65
C ARG A 82 -6.64 4.01 -14.52
N ASN A 83 -7.90 4.08 -14.16
CA ASN A 83 -8.92 4.82 -14.90
C ASN A 83 -9.18 6.22 -14.33
N TRP A 84 -8.66 6.49 -13.14
CA TRP A 84 -8.88 7.76 -12.47
C TRP A 84 -8.19 8.91 -13.22
N LYS A 85 -8.87 10.07 -13.26
CA LYS A 85 -8.34 11.31 -13.84
C LYS A 85 -8.63 12.47 -12.89
N PRO A 86 -7.69 13.40 -12.72
CA PRO A 86 -7.94 14.56 -11.85
C PRO A 86 -9.01 15.49 -12.43
N LYS A 87 -9.76 16.10 -11.54
CA LYS A 87 -10.64 17.23 -11.88
C LYS A 87 -9.83 18.52 -11.86
N PRO A 88 -10.31 19.60 -12.52
CA PRO A 88 -9.53 20.85 -12.59
C PRO A 88 -9.23 21.50 -11.22
N ASP A 89 -10.00 21.16 -10.19
CA ASP A 89 -9.82 21.65 -8.83
C ASP A 89 -9.13 20.64 -7.90
N THR A 90 -8.53 19.56 -8.45
CA THR A 90 -7.79 18.57 -7.64
C THR A 90 -6.43 19.17 -7.25
N ASP A 91 -6.25 19.44 -5.99
CA ASP A 91 -5.02 20.02 -5.44
C ASP A 91 -4.13 19.00 -4.75
N VAL A 92 -4.70 17.91 -4.21
CA VAL A 92 -3.93 16.86 -3.52
C VAL A 92 -4.46 15.48 -3.92
N VAL A 93 -3.53 14.60 -4.29
CA VAL A 93 -3.80 13.18 -4.54
C VAL A 93 -2.99 12.37 -3.53
N VAL A 94 -3.67 11.49 -2.79
CA VAL A 94 -3.04 10.59 -1.82
C VAL A 94 -3.31 9.15 -2.24
N SER A 95 -2.30 8.28 -2.14
CA SER A 95 -2.48 6.84 -2.30
C SER A 95 -1.59 6.11 -1.31
N ASN A 96 -2.21 5.45 -0.34
CA ASN A 96 -1.50 4.77 0.73
C ASN A 96 -1.69 3.26 0.64
N ALA A 97 -0.61 2.53 0.38
CA ALA A 97 -0.57 1.07 0.30
C ALA A 97 -1.54 0.50 -0.76
N ALA A 98 -1.68 1.18 -1.90
CA ALA A 98 -2.56 0.76 -3.00
C ALA A 98 -1.82 0.65 -4.35
N LEU A 99 -0.98 1.62 -4.71
CA LEU A 99 -0.39 1.65 -6.06
C LEU A 99 0.51 0.46 -6.39
N HIS A 100 1.09 -0.20 -5.40
CA HIS A 100 1.90 -1.41 -5.64
C HIS A 100 1.08 -2.58 -6.23
N TRP A 101 -0.25 -2.49 -6.23
CA TRP A 101 -1.12 -3.47 -6.91
C TRP A 101 -1.23 -3.21 -8.41
N VAL A 102 -0.76 -2.07 -8.89
CA VAL A 102 -0.82 -1.67 -10.30
C VAL A 102 0.59 -1.76 -10.89
N PRO A 103 0.88 -2.75 -11.76
CA PRO A 103 2.23 -2.92 -12.30
C PRO A 103 2.78 -1.68 -13.00
N GLU A 104 1.91 -0.92 -13.69
CA GLU A 104 2.25 0.29 -14.43
C GLU A 104 2.14 1.56 -13.58
N HIS A 105 2.30 1.48 -12.26
CA HIS A 105 2.10 2.65 -11.37
C HIS A 105 3.07 3.80 -11.63
N SER A 106 4.27 3.51 -12.15
CA SER A 106 5.20 4.58 -12.56
C SER A 106 4.58 5.45 -13.66
N ASP A 107 3.98 4.81 -14.68
CA ASP A 107 3.30 5.53 -15.76
C ASP A 107 2.08 6.29 -15.25
N LEU A 108 1.36 5.72 -14.26
CA LEU A 108 0.24 6.42 -13.63
C LEU A 108 0.70 7.69 -12.92
N LEU A 109 1.81 7.62 -12.18
CA LEU A 109 2.37 8.78 -11.48
C LEU A 109 2.75 9.89 -12.47
N LEU A 110 3.41 9.53 -13.58
CA LEU A 110 3.75 10.49 -14.63
C LEU A 110 2.49 11.10 -15.26
N ARG A 111 1.49 10.28 -15.53
CA ARG A 111 0.22 10.74 -16.10
C ARG A 111 -0.48 11.73 -15.16
N TRP A 112 -0.53 11.40 -13.85
CA TRP A 112 -1.14 12.30 -12.86
C TRP A 112 -0.36 13.60 -12.76
N ALA A 113 0.98 13.54 -12.71
CA ALA A 113 1.83 14.74 -12.69
C ALA A 113 1.59 15.63 -13.93
N GLY A 114 1.38 15.00 -15.11
CA GLY A 114 1.11 15.73 -16.35
C GLY A 114 -0.31 16.28 -16.49
N GLN A 115 -1.26 15.79 -15.69
CA GLN A 115 -2.67 16.19 -15.77
C GLN A 115 -3.10 17.13 -14.63
N LEU A 116 -2.38 17.12 -13.52
CA LEU A 116 -2.67 17.99 -12.38
C LEU A 116 -2.18 19.41 -12.66
N ALA A 117 -2.84 20.39 -12.08
CA ALA A 117 -2.45 21.78 -12.18
C ALA A 117 -1.12 22.06 -11.46
N PRO A 118 -0.30 23.01 -11.93
CA PRO A 118 0.89 23.42 -11.17
C PRO A 118 0.56 23.80 -9.73
N GLY A 119 1.40 23.38 -8.79
CA GLY A 119 1.19 23.57 -7.35
C GLY A 119 0.36 22.48 -6.68
N SER A 120 -0.19 21.54 -7.47
CA SER A 120 -0.87 20.35 -6.89
C SER A 120 0.16 19.39 -6.31
N TRP A 121 -0.30 18.53 -5.41
CA TRP A 121 0.56 17.59 -4.68
C TRP A 121 0.13 16.15 -4.91
N ILE A 122 1.12 15.28 -5.05
CA ILE A 122 0.94 13.83 -5.11
C ILE A 122 1.68 13.24 -3.90
N GLY A 123 0.98 12.50 -3.06
CA GLY A 123 1.56 11.78 -1.92
C GLY A 123 1.27 10.30 -2.05
N VAL A 124 2.32 9.47 -2.16
CA VAL A 124 2.17 8.01 -2.33
C VAL A 124 3.06 7.28 -1.35
N GLN A 125 2.50 6.24 -0.72
CA GLN A 125 3.28 5.31 0.09
C GLN A 125 2.98 3.89 -0.40
N MET A 126 4.03 3.08 -0.52
CA MET A 126 3.91 1.68 -0.93
C MET A 126 4.75 0.77 -0.04
N PRO A 127 4.26 -0.45 0.32
CA PRO A 127 5.13 -1.45 0.93
C PRO A 127 6.26 -1.83 -0.04
N GLY A 128 7.46 -1.93 0.46
CA GLY A 128 8.66 -2.27 -0.33
C GLY A 128 9.37 -3.51 0.20
N ASN A 129 8.66 -4.43 0.85
CA ASN A 129 9.25 -5.57 1.56
C ASN A 129 9.13 -6.89 0.80
N PHE A 130 9.02 -6.87 -0.53
CA PHE A 130 8.79 -8.07 -1.36
C PHE A 130 9.97 -9.04 -1.39
N GLU A 131 11.16 -8.59 -0.96
CA GLU A 131 12.35 -9.44 -0.79
C GLU A 131 12.61 -9.82 0.68
N SER A 132 11.67 -9.52 1.57
CA SER A 132 11.80 -9.89 2.99
C SER A 132 11.83 -11.41 3.19
N PRO A 133 12.40 -11.89 4.30
CA PRO A 133 12.40 -13.34 4.59
C PRO A 133 11.01 -13.97 4.60
N SER A 134 9.96 -13.23 5.02
CA SER A 134 8.58 -13.76 4.99
C SER A 134 8.11 -14.03 3.56
N TYR A 135 8.35 -13.09 2.63
CA TYR A 135 8.00 -13.31 1.22
C TYR A 135 8.83 -14.43 0.60
N ALA A 136 10.12 -14.51 0.95
CA ALA A 136 11.00 -15.59 0.49
C ALA A 136 10.49 -16.96 0.97
N ALA A 137 10.08 -17.06 2.25
CA ALA A 137 9.53 -18.29 2.83
C ALA A 137 8.25 -18.73 2.10
N VAL A 138 7.32 -17.79 1.86
CA VAL A 138 6.08 -18.08 1.12
C VAL A 138 6.41 -18.61 -0.30
N ARG A 139 7.29 -17.92 -1.02
CA ARG A 139 7.68 -18.33 -2.38
C ARG A 139 8.36 -19.71 -2.38
N ALA A 140 9.22 -19.97 -1.40
CA ALA A 140 9.93 -21.25 -1.31
C ALA A 140 8.96 -22.40 -1.02
N LEU A 141 8.02 -22.20 -0.10
CA LEU A 141 7.02 -23.22 0.22
C LEU A 141 6.06 -23.45 -0.97
N ALA A 142 5.63 -22.39 -1.63
CA ALA A 142 4.72 -22.48 -2.77
C ALA A 142 5.30 -23.26 -3.96
N ARG A 143 6.64 -23.42 -4.02
CA ARG A 143 7.32 -24.20 -5.07
C ARG A 143 7.47 -25.69 -4.74
N ARG A 144 7.10 -26.11 -3.53
CA ARG A 144 7.13 -27.52 -3.12
C ARG A 144 5.82 -28.23 -3.48
N GLU A 145 5.89 -29.53 -3.78
CA GLU A 145 4.66 -30.29 -3.93
C GLU A 145 4.02 -30.51 -2.55
N PRO A 146 2.69 -30.47 -2.44
CA PRO A 146 1.72 -30.42 -3.55
C PRO A 146 1.39 -29.00 -4.05
N TYR A 147 1.91 -27.97 -3.39
CA TYR A 147 1.54 -26.57 -3.65
C TYR A 147 1.97 -26.08 -5.02
N ALA A 148 3.09 -26.58 -5.54
CA ALA A 148 3.64 -26.15 -6.83
C ALA A 148 2.63 -26.23 -7.97
N LYS A 149 1.79 -27.28 -7.98
CA LYS A 149 0.71 -27.44 -8.96
C LYS A 149 -0.46 -26.49 -8.72
N LEU A 150 -0.84 -26.33 -7.45
CA LEU A 150 -2.01 -25.54 -7.05
C LEU A 150 -1.78 -24.05 -7.23
N LEU A 151 -0.55 -23.58 -6.99
CA LEU A 151 -0.20 -22.17 -6.92
C LEU A 151 0.62 -21.68 -8.13
N ARG A 152 0.81 -22.50 -9.16
CA ARG A 152 1.69 -22.19 -10.31
C ARG A 152 1.32 -20.88 -11.03
N ASP A 153 0.03 -20.55 -11.06
CA ASP A 153 -0.48 -19.37 -11.76
C ASP A 153 -0.52 -18.10 -10.88
N ILE A 154 -0.10 -18.20 -9.63
CA ILE A 154 -0.04 -17.02 -8.75
C ILE A 154 1.23 -16.23 -9.06
N PRO A 155 1.10 -14.97 -9.48
CA PRO A 155 2.29 -14.13 -9.71
C PRO A 155 2.85 -13.64 -8.37
N PHE A 156 3.62 -14.49 -7.70
CA PHE A 156 4.26 -14.09 -6.43
C PHE A 156 5.14 -12.87 -6.66
N ARG A 157 4.88 -11.83 -5.89
CA ARG A 157 5.57 -10.56 -6.03
C ARG A 157 7.05 -10.68 -5.63
N VAL A 158 7.90 -9.98 -6.39
CA VAL A 158 9.34 -9.89 -6.14
C VAL A 158 9.75 -8.42 -6.00
N GLY A 159 11.01 -8.17 -5.70
CA GLY A 159 11.52 -6.85 -5.39
C GLY A 159 11.25 -5.77 -6.43
N THR A 160 11.09 -6.15 -7.69
CA THR A 160 10.83 -5.21 -8.80
C THR A 160 9.43 -4.61 -8.82
N VAL A 161 8.50 -5.11 -7.98
CA VAL A 161 7.13 -4.56 -7.91
C VAL A 161 7.16 -3.08 -7.49
N VAL A 162 7.99 -2.76 -6.50
CA VAL A 162 8.20 -1.36 -6.08
C VAL A 162 9.66 -1.03 -6.30
N GLN A 163 9.91 -0.02 -7.13
CA GLN A 163 11.23 0.37 -7.54
C GLN A 163 12.00 1.07 -6.40
N PRO A 164 13.33 1.21 -6.50
CA PRO A 164 14.07 2.02 -5.53
C PRO A 164 13.62 3.47 -5.51
N PRO A 165 13.74 4.19 -4.38
CA PRO A 165 13.37 5.60 -4.30
C PRO A 165 13.96 6.48 -5.39
N THR A 166 15.22 6.21 -5.80
CA THR A 166 15.90 6.97 -6.86
C THR A 166 15.19 6.88 -8.20
N HIS A 167 14.51 5.76 -8.51
CA HIS A 167 13.72 5.63 -9.73
C HIS A 167 12.60 6.67 -9.76
N TYR A 168 11.81 6.74 -8.68
CA TYR A 168 10.68 7.68 -8.61
C TYR A 168 11.14 9.13 -8.55
N ALA A 169 12.24 9.39 -7.84
CA ALA A 169 12.80 10.74 -7.75
C ALA A 169 13.22 11.25 -9.15
N ASN A 170 14.02 10.46 -9.86
CA ASN A 170 14.49 10.88 -11.20
C ASN A 170 13.31 11.07 -12.15
N MET A 171 12.41 10.10 -12.19
CA MET A 171 11.24 10.11 -13.07
C MET A 171 10.38 11.37 -12.88
N LEU A 172 10.12 11.76 -11.64
CA LEU A 172 9.25 12.90 -11.33
C LEU A 172 10.00 14.24 -11.45
N LEU A 173 11.32 14.27 -11.18
CA LEU A 173 12.16 15.43 -11.46
C LEU A 173 12.19 15.72 -12.97
N ASP A 174 12.37 14.68 -13.80
CA ASP A 174 12.35 14.81 -15.26
C ASP A 174 10.97 15.29 -15.77
N ALA A 175 9.90 15.00 -15.03
CA ALA A 175 8.55 15.48 -15.32
C ALA A 175 8.30 16.91 -14.80
N GLY A 176 9.32 17.58 -14.23
CA GLY A 176 9.22 18.96 -13.77
C GLY A 176 8.63 19.14 -12.38
N CYS A 177 8.55 18.09 -11.59
CA CYS A 177 8.05 18.17 -10.20
C CYS A 177 9.18 18.52 -9.23
N LYS A 178 8.84 19.14 -8.09
CA LYS A 178 9.71 19.11 -6.92
C LYS A 178 9.38 17.85 -6.13
N VAL A 179 10.39 17.12 -5.69
CA VAL A 179 10.16 15.81 -5.09
C VAL A 179 10.84 15.65 -3.73
N ASP A 180 10.20 14.87 -2.87
CA ASP A 180 10.75 14.34 -1.63
C ASP A 180 10.44 12.84 -1.64
N VAL A 181 11.46 12.01 -1.87
CA VAL A 181 11.29 10.56 -2.00
C VAL A 181 12.23 9.88 -1.02
N TRP A 182 11.68 8.96 -0.20
CA TRP A 182 12.49 8.29 0.82
C TRP A 182 11.94 6.89 1.10
N GLU A 183 12.66 6.16 1.92
CA GLU A 183 12.18 4.90 2.48
C GLU A 183 12.36 4.86 3.99
N THR A 184 11.50 4.10 4.65
CA THR A 184 11.56 3.87 6.09
C THR A 184 11.32 2.38 6.36
N THR A 185 12.15 1.79 7.21
CA THR A 185 11.89 0.46 7.74
C THR A 185 11.28 0.60 9.14
N TYR A 186 10.02 0.25 9.28
CA TYR A 186 9.33 0.22 10.56
C TYR A 186 9.64 -1.11 11.25
N LEU A 187 10.04 -1.06 12.49
CA LEU A 187 10.26 -2.26 13.31
C LEU A 187 8.99 -2.52 14.12
N HIS A 188 8.07 -3.29 13.54
CA HIS A 188 6.83 -3.65 14.22
C HIS A 188 7.12 -4.63 15.35
N GLN A 189 6.61 -4.33 16.54
CA GLN A 189 6.67 -5.20 17.70
C GLN A 189 5.36 -5.99 17.74
N LEU A 190 5.42 -7.23 17.28
CA LEU A 190 4.24 -8.08 17.18
C LEU A 190 4.20 -9.06 18.34
N THR A 191 2.99 -9.35 18.85
CA THR A 191 2.75 -10.31 19.91
C THR A 191 1.72 -11.35 19.43
N GLY A 192 1.71 -12.51 20.06
CA GLY A 192 0.81 -13.60 19.67
C GLY A 192 1.58 -14.88 19.43
N GLN A 193 0.87 -15.92 19.08
CA GLN A 193 1.46 -17.26 18.88
C GLN A 193 2.26 -17.33 17.58
N HIS A 194 1.70 -16.79 16.49
CA HIS A 194 2.32 -16.78 15.17
C HIS A 194 2.17 -15.39 14.50
N PRO A 195 2.72 -14.34 15.13
CA PRO A 195 2.31 -12.97 14.79
C PRO A 195 2.68 -12.54 13.37
N VAL A 196 3.79 -13.06 12.81
CA VAL A 196 4.15 -12.75 11.42
C VAL A 196 3.19 -13.45 10.44
N LEU A 197 2.82 -14.70 10.73
CA LEU A 197 1.82 -15.41 9.92
C LEU A 197 0.48 -14.65 9.93
N GLU A 198 0.04 -14.22 11.11
CA GLU A 198 -1.20 -13.44 11.25
C GLU A 198 -1.14 -12.16 10.44
N TRP A 199 -0.01 -11.44 10.49
CA TRP A 199 0.19 -10.22 9.70
C TRP A 199 0.07 -10.48 8.21
N ILE A 200 0.80 -11.50 7.69
CA ILE A 200 0.85 -11.74 6.24
C ILE A 200 -0.41 -12.44 5.70
N THR A 201 -1.22 -13.06 6.57
CA THR A 201 -2.49 -13.70 6.18
C THR A 201 -3.43 -12.69 5.52
N GLY A 202 -3.53 -11.49 6.08
CA GLY A 202 -4.38 -10.43 5.52
C GLY A 202 -3.75 -9.65 4.37
N THR A 203 -2.60 -10.08 3.84
CA THR A 203 -1.90 -9.36 2.76
C THR A 203 -1.26 -10.32 1.76
N ALA A 204 -0.05 -10.79 2.04
CA ALA A 204 0.74 -11.62 1.12
C ALA A 204 0.11 -12.98 0.84
N LEU A 205 -0.64 -13.53 1.78
CA LEU A 205 -1.24 -14.85 1.66
C LEU A 205 -2.66 -14.84 1.07
N VAL A 206 -3.26 -13.68 0.82
CA VAL A 206 -4.61 -13.61 0.22
C VAL A 206 -4.70 -14.42 -1.08
N PRO A 207 -3.78 -14.26 -2.06
CA PRO A 207 -3.87 -15.06 -3.29
C PRO A 207 -3.69 -16.57 -3.06
N VAL A 208 -2.89 -16.94 -2.06
CA VAL A 208 -2.67 -18.35 -1.71
C VAL A 208 -3.95 -18.94 -1.12
N ARG A 209 -4.56 -18.22 -0.16
CA ARG A 209 -5.82 -18.66 0.48
C ARG A 209 -6.95 -18.86 -0.53
N GLU A 210 -7.03 -18.00 -1.54
CA GLU A 210 -8.08 -18.09 -2.58
C GLU A 210 -7.93 -19.31 -3.49
N ARG A 211 -6.74 -19.92 -3.54
CA ARG A 211 -6.45 -21.07 -4.41
C ARG A 211 -6.47 -22.41 -3.70
N LEU A 212 -6.20 -22.42 -2.40
CA LEU A 212 -6.14 -23.65 -1.61
C LEU A 212 -7.50 -23.93 -0.98
N ASP A 213 -7.91 -25.20 -0.97
CA ASP A 213 -9.03 -25.63 -0.14
C ASP A 213 -8.63 -25.57 1.35
N ASP A 214 -9.57 -25.85 2.25
CA ASP A 214 -9.35 -25.65 3.67
C ASP A 214 -8.24 -26.57 4.22
N ASP A 215 -8.18 -27.82 3.77
CA ASP A 215 -7.17 -28.78 4.23
C ASP A 215 -5.76 -28.38 3.76
N ALA A 216 -5.62 -28.06 2.47
CA ALA A 216 -4.34 -27.62 1.91
C ALA A 216 -3.91 -26.26 2.49
N TRP A 217 -4.85 -25.38 2.80
CA TRP A 217 -4.57 -24.10 3.46
C TRP A 217 -4.01 -24.30 4.88
N GLU A 218 -4.64 -25.15 5.69
CA GLU A 218 -4.13 -25.40 7.04
C GLU A 218 -2.76 -26.07 7.00
N GLN A 219 -2.57 -27.05 6.11
CA GLN A 219 -1.25 -27.66 5.91
C GLN A 219 -0.20 -26.63 5.51
N PHE A 220 -0.53 -25.75 4.55
CA PHE A 220 0.39 -24.66 4.10
C PHE A 220 0.78 -23.77 5.27
N ARG A 221 -0.19 -23.38 6.10
CA ARG A 221 0.06 -22.55 7.28
C ARG A 221 0.99 -23.25 8.29
N GLU A 222 0.70 -24.52 8.58
CA GLU A 222 1.53 -25.32 9.51
C GLU A 222 2.98 -25.43 9.04
N GLU A 223 3.19 -25.66 7.75
CA GLU A 223 4.54 -25.75 7.18
C GLU A 223 5.24 -24.39 7.11
N LEU A 224 4.49 -23.30 6.99
CA LEU A 224 5.04 -21.94 6.94
C LEU A 224 5.48 -21.45 8.33
N ILE A 225 4.83 -21.86 9.40
CA ILE A 225 5.11 -21.41 10.77
C ILE A 225 6.60 -21.56 11.15
N PRO A 226 7.22 -22.74 11.03
CA PRO A 226 8.64 -22.85 11.40
C PRO A 226 9.56 -21.98 10.54
N LEU A 227 9.26 -21.81 9.25
CA LEU A 227 10.05 -20.96 8.37
C LEU A 227 10.00 -19.49 8.81
N LEU A 228 8.82 -19.03 9.20
CA LEU A 228 8.65 -17.66 9.69
C LEU A 228 9.29 -17.47 11.07
N ARG A 229 9.21 -18.49 11.93
CA ARG A 229 9.82 -18.45 13.27
C ARG A 229 11.35 -18.42 13.19
N ASP A 230 11.93 -19.14 12.24
CA ASP A 230 13.38 -19.10 11.99
C ASP A 230 13.82 -17.73 11.45
N ALA A 231 13.02 -17.15 10.55
CA ALA A 231 13.31 -15.83 9.95
C ALA A 231 13.11 -14.68 10.94
N TYR A 232 12.18 -14.82 11.86
CA TYR A 232 11.79 -13.80 12.84
C TYR A 232 11.65 -14.46 14.22
N PRO A 233 12.77 -14.81 14.88
CA PRO A 233 12.70 -15.51 16.16
C PRO A 233 12.08 -14.63 17.24
N PRO A 234 11.20 -15.20 18.09
CA PRO A 234 10.64 -14.46 19.20
C PRO A 234 11.70 -14.16 20.25
N ARG A 235 11.61 -13.02 20.87
CA ARG A 235 12.44 -12.59 21.99
C ARG A 235 12.01 -13.33 23.28
N ALA A 236 12.81 -13.21 24.34
CA ALA A 236 12.53 -13.83 25.63
C ALA A 236 11.22 -13.35 26.25
N ASP A 237 10.78 -12.13 25.90
CA ASP A 237 9.51 -11.54 26.39
C ASP A 237 8.29 -11.93 25.52
N GLY A 238 8.49 -12.77 24.51
CA GLY A 238 7.44 -13.21 23.59
C GLY A 238 7.19 -12.25 22.43
N THR A 239 7.86 -11.12 22.37
CA THR A 239 7.72 -10.15 21.28
C THR A 239 8.51 -10.63 20.05
N THR A 240 7.95 -10.45 18.86
CA THR A 240 8.64 -10.68 17.58
C THR A 240 8.86 -9.33 16.89
N ILE A 241 10.11 -9.02 16.53
CA ILE A 241 10.41 -7.83 15.74
C ILE A 241 10.23 -8.15 14.26
N PHE A 242 9.34 -7.40 13.61
CA PHE A 242 9.03 -7.60 12.20
C PHE A 242 9.39 -6.32 11.42
N PRO A 243 10.57 -6.27 10.76
CA PRO A 243 10.96 -5.12 9.94
C PRO A 243 10.07 -5.05 8.68
N PHE A 244 9.54 -3.85 8.43
CA PHE A 244 8.64 -3.65 7.30
C PHE A 244 9.04 -2.37 6.56
N ARG A 245 9.70 -2.56 5.41
CA ARG A 245 10.17 -1.45 4.56
C ARG A 245 9.01 -0.85 3.78
N ARG A 246 8.99 0.49 3.71
CA ARG A 246 8.02 1.26 2.92
C ARG A 246 8.73 2.34 2.13
N VAL A 247 8.24 2.60 0.93
CA VAL A 247 8.74 3.66 0.03
C VAL A 247 7.70 4.77 0.01
N PHE A 248 8.17 6.00 0.09
CA PHE A 248 7.37 7.22 0.13
C PHE A 248 7.76 8.13 -1.02
N ILE A 249 6.76 8.71 -1.65
CA ILE A 249 6.92 9.61 -2.79
C ILE A 249 6.02 10.83 -2.54
N VAL A 250 6.60 12.00 -2.41
CA VAL A 250 5.86 13.26 -2.36
C VAL A 250 6.35 14.12 -3.51
N ALA A 251 5.43 14.64 -4.32
CA ALA A 251 5.77 15.49 -5.45
C ALA A 251 4.84 16.71 -5.50
N GLU A 252 5.43 17.89 -5.67
CA GLU A 252 4.70 19.11 -6.01
C GLU A 252 4.84 19.31 -7.53
N VAL A 253 3.72 19.40 -8.22
CA VAL A 253 3.69 19.58 -9.68
C VAL A 253 4.22 20.97 -10.02
N GLY A 254 5.26 21.05 -10.85
CA GLY A 254 5.90 22.30 -11.22
C GLY A 254 5.11 23.13 -12.23
N SER A 255 5.43 24.43 -12.30
CA SER A 255 4.83 25.36 -13.26
C SER A 255 5.50 25.31 -14.64
N GLY A 256 6.63 24.62 -14.76
CA GLY A 256 7.38 24.51 -16.00
C GLY A 256 7.59 23.06 -16.42
N ARG A 257 6.86 22.59 -17.41
CA ARG A 257 7.30 21.44 -18.18
C ARG A 257 8.58 21.81 -18.90
N PRO A 258 9.66 21.01 -18.85
CA PRO A 258 10.70 21.17 -19.86
C PRO A 258 10.01 21.01 -21.23
N ALA A 259 10.25 21.95 -22.11
CA ALA A 259 9.72 21.85 -23.48
C ALA A 259 10.20 20.53 -24.09
N ALA A 260 9.26 19.77 -24.62
CA ALA A 260 9.54 18.51 -25.29
C ALA A 260 10.43 18.73 -26.53
#